data_f2df00b0e6d89e3bd9dc9c3a135387af
#
_entry.id   f2df00b0e6d89e3bd9dc9c3a135387af
#
_cell.length_a   1.000
_cell.length_b   1.000
_cell.length_c   1.000
_cell.angle_alpha   90.00
_cell.angle_beta   90.00
_cell.angle_gamma   90.00
#
_symmetry.space_group_name_H-M   'P 1'
#
loop_
_entity.id
_entity.type
_entity.pdbx_description
1 polymer ?
#
loop_
_entity_poly.entity_id
_entity_poly.type
_entity_poly.pdbx_seq_one_letter_code
_entity_poly.pdbx_strand_id
1 'polypeptide(L)'
;MISKHISDKEGVYSITATRKGLDNTPNQFELANMKELAEQVFEPLREWVGGPIRINSFYRGPALNKAIGGSTSSQHCKGQAMDIDDTGCKKTNAEMYEWIKENLNFDQMIWEFGD
;
A
#
# COMPACT_ATOMS: atom_id res chain seq x y z
N MET A 1 -14.86 -1.06 -1.96
CA MET A 1 -13.53 -1.60 -2.31
C MET A 1 -12.62 -0.47 -2.77
N ILE A 2 -11.33 -0.58 -2.48
CA ILE A 2 -10.36 0.44 -2.86
C ILE A 2 -10.04 0.35 -4.34
N SER A 3 -9.83 -0.85 -4.84
CA SER A 3 -9.67 -1.12 -6.26
C SER A 3 -10.10 -2.55 -6.54
N LYS A 4 -10.01 -2.96 -7.81
CA LYS A 4 -10.46 -4.29 -8.24
C LYS A 4 -9.87 -5.43 -7.41
N HIS A 5 -8.61 -5.31 -6.98
CA HIS A 5 -7.92 -6.36 -6.24
C HIS A 5 -7.54 -5.98 -4.81
N ILE A 6 -8.04 -4.84 -4.30
CA ILE A 6 -7.81 -4.41 -2.93
C ILE A 6 -9.15 -4.09 -2.27
N SER A 7 -9.53 -4.88 -1.26
CA SER A 7 -10.73 -4.61 -0.47
C SER A 7 -10.45 -3.47 0.53
N ASP A 8 -11.51 -2.88 1.07
CA ASP A 8 -11.38 -1.86 2.10
C ASP A 8 -10.64 -2.41 3.33
N LYS A 9 -10.93 -3.65 3.69
CA LYS A 9 -10.25 -4.34 4.80
C LYS A 9 -8.75 -4.48 4.57
N GLU A 10 -8.35 -4.87 3.38
CA GLU A 10 -6.93 -5.04 3.05
C GLU A 10 -6.18 -3.71 3.09
N GLY A 11 -6.83 -2.64 2.65
CA GLY A 11 -6.19 -1.32 2.63
C GLY A 11 -5.89 -0.76 4.01
N VAL A 12 -6.63 -1.19 5.04
CA VAL A 12 -6.46 -0.68 6.40
C VAL A 12 -5.97 -1.76 7.38
N TYR A 13 -5.68 -2.96 6.88
CA TYR A 13 -5.29 -4.07 7.74
C TYR A 13 -3.95 -3.82 8.44
N SER A 14 -3.93 -4.11 9.74
CA SER A 14 -2.72 -4.08 10.55
C SER A 14 -2.91 -4.97 11.77
N ILE A 15 -1.98 -5.90 11.97
CA ILE A 15 -1.96 -6.75 13.16
C ILE A 15 -1.81 -5.90 14.42
N THR A 16 -0.96 -4.87 14.36
CA THR A 16 -0.73 -3.97 15.50
C THR A 16 -2.00 -3.21 15.86
N ALA A 17 -2.72 -2.66 14.88
CA ALA A 17 -3.96 -1.95 15.13
C ALA A 17 -5.00 -2.87 15.75
N THR A 18 -5.11 -4.12 15.27
CA THR A 18 -6.04 -5.11 15.79
C THR A 18 -5.70 -5.46 17.24
N ARG A 19 -4.43 -5.74 17.53
CA ARG A 19 -3.99 -6.13 18.89
C ARG A 19 -4.16 -5.03 19.91
N LYS A 20 -3.95 -3.78 19.51
CA LYS A 20 -4.02 -2.63 20.43
C LYS A 20 -5.37 -1.93 20.41
N GLY A 21 -6.31 -2.40 19.58
CA GLY A 21 -7.63 -1.79 19.45
C GLY A 21 -7.58 -0.37 18.90
N LEU A 22 -6.64 -0.09 18.00
CA LEU A 22 -6.46 1.24 17.41
C LEU A 22 -7.38 1.42 16.21
N ASP A 23 -7.92 2.63 16.08
CA ASP A 23 -8.67 3.01 14.90
C ASP A 23 -7.69 3.31 13.74
N ASN A 24 -7.91 2.65 12.62
CA ASN A 24 -7.09 2.83 11.41
C ASN A 24 -7.99 3.13 10.22
N THR A 25 -8.98 3.98 10.42
CA THR A 25 -9.95 4.36 9.39
C THR A 25 -9.49 5.63 8.69
N PRO A 26 -9.28 5.62 7.37
CA PRO A 26 -8.90 6.83 6.63
C PRO A 26 -10.06 7.80 6.49
N ASN A 27 -9.76 9.10 6.43
CA ASN A 27 -10.76 10.08 6.05
C ASN A 27 -10.97 10.06 4.53
N GLN A 28 -11.92 10.88 4.03
CA GLN A 28 -12.26 10.86 2.60
C GLN A 28 -11.09 11.26 1.68
N PHE A 29 -10.23 12.17 2.13
CA PHE A 29 -9.06 12.60 1.34
C PHE A 29 -8.01 11.49 1.27
N GLU A 30 -7.76 10.85 2.40
CA GLU A 30 -6.83 9.72 2.50
C GLU A 30 -7.33 8.54 1.69
N LEU A 31 -8.63 8.25 1.76
CA LEU A 31 -9.21 7.17 0.98
C LEU A 31 -9.12 7.45 -0.53
N ALA A 32 -9.33 8.70 -0.94
CA ALA A 32 -9.18 9.10 -2.34
C ALA A 32 -7.74 8.88 -2.82
N ASN A 33 -6.75 9.23 -1.98
CA ASN A 33 -5.33 8.98 -2.29
C ASN A 33 -5.03 7.49 -2.42
N MET A 34 -5.61 6.67 -1.53
CA MET A 34 -5.45 5.21 -1.59
C MET A 34 -6.00 4.65 -2.90
N LYS A 35 -7.18 5.10 -3.30
CA LYS A 35 -7.80 4.65 -4.55
C LYS A 35 -6.97 5.05 -5.76
N GLU A 36 -6.44 6.27 -5.76
CA GLU A 36 -5.60 6.76 -6.84
C GLU A 36 -4.31 5.93 -6.95
N LEU A 37 -3.61 5.70 -5.84
CA LEU A 37 -2.40 4.89 -5.84
C LEU A 37 -2.69 3.46 -6.32
N ALA A 38 -3.79 2.88 -5.83
CA ALA A 38 -4.16 1.52 -6.22
C ALA A 38 -4.46 1.43 -7.72
N GLU A 39 -5.25 2.35 -8.26
CA GLU A 39 -5.63 2.32 -9.67
C GLU A 39 -4.50 2.69 -10.62
N GLN A 40 -3.65 3.64 -10.23
CA GLN A 40 -2.56 4.12 -11.09
C GLN A 40 -1.32 3.24 -11.04
N VAL A 41 -1.08 2.56 -9.95
CA VAL A 41 0.15 1.78 -9.74
C VAL A 41 -0.13 0.31 -9.46
N PHE A 42 -0.90 0.00 -8.44
CA PHE A 42 -1.09 -1.39 -8.01
C PHE A 42 -1.80 -2.24 -9.06
N GLU A 43 -2.92 -1.79 -9.59
CA GLU A 43 -3.69 -2.58 -10.54
C GLU A 43 -2.93 -2.85 -11.84
N PRO A 44 -2.25 -1.86 -12.45
CA PRO A 44 -1.41 -2.13 -13.61
C PRO A 44 -0.29 -3.14 -13.32
N LEU A 45 0.35 -3.00 -12.15
CA LEU A 45 1.40 -3.93 -11.71
C LEU A 45 0.83 -5.35 -11.52
N ARG A 46 -0.31 -5.45 -10.86
CA ARG A 46 -1.00 -6.70 -10.60
C ARG A 46 -1.33 -7.43 -11.90
N GLU A 47 -1.77 -6.70 -12.91
CA GLU A 47 -2.09 -7.24 -14.23
C GLU A 47 -0.83 -7.76 -14.93
N TRP A 48 0.25 -6.98 -14.89
CA TRP A 48 1.52 -7.41 -15.47
C TRP A 48 2.07 -8.66 -14.77
N VAL A 49 2.01 -8.70 -13.45
CA VAL A 49 2.47 -9.86 -12.68
C VAL A 49 1.64 -11.11 -13.00
N GLY A 50 0.35 -10.94 -13.27
CA GLY A 50 -0.54 -12.05 -13.62
C GLY A 50 -0.93 -12.94 -12.46
N GLY A 51 -0.84 -12.43 -11.23
CA GLY A 51 -1.21 -13.17 -10.02
C GLY A 51 -1.19 -12.27 -8.80
N PRO A 52 -1.54 -12.81 -7.62
CA PRO A 52 -1.61 -12.02 -6.40
C PRO A 52 -0.28 -11.38 -6.00
N ILE A 53 -0.37 -10.19 -5.41
CA ILE A 53 0.76 -9.49 -4.82
C ILE A 53 0.41 -9.24 -3.36
N ARG A 54 1.31 -9.62 -2.46
CA ARG A 54 1.09 -9.43 -1.03
C ARG A 54 1.29 -7.97 -0.65
N ILE A 55 0.29 -7.40 0.04
CA ILE A 55 0.36 -6.05 0.58
C ILE A 55 0.66 -6.18 2.08
N ASN A 56 1.80 -5.65 2.52
CA ASN A 56 2.18 -5.68 3.93
C ASN A 56 1.60 -4.51 4.69
N SER A 57 1.53 -3.34 4.06
CA SER A 57 0.97 -2.15 4.67
C SER A 57 0.52 -1.18 3.59
N PHE A 58 -0.62 -0.56 3.78
CA PHE A 58 -1.12 0.49 2.90
C PHE A 58 -1.39 1.73 3.74
N TYR A 59 -2.60 1.90 4.26
CA TYR A 59 -2.92 3.03 5.10
C TYR A 59 -2.47 2.79 6.55
N ARG A 60 -1.86 3.82 7.16
CA ARG A 60 -1.54 3.86 8.58
C ARG A 60 -2.05 5.17 9.16
N GLY A 61 -3.10 5.11 9.99
CA GLY A 61 -3.59 6.28 10.69
C GLY A 61 -2.59 6.80 11.72
N PRO A 62 -2.78 8.03 12.23
CA PRO A 62 -1.84 8.65 13.17
C PRO A 62 -1.56 7.80 14.42
N ALA A 63 -2.60 7.21 15.02
CA ALA A 63 -2.45 6.39 16.22
C ALA A 63 -1.62 5.13 15.95
N LEU A 64 -1.88 4.45 14.84
CA LEU A 64 -1.12 3.27 14.45
C LEU A 64 0.32 3.63 14.09
N ASN A 65 0.51 4.70 13.33
CA ASN A 65 1.83 5.15 12.93
C ASN A 65 2.71 5.47 14.15
N LYS A 66 2.14 6.13 15.14
CA LYS A 66 2.83 6.42 16.39
C LYS A 66 3.17 5.14 17.15
N ALA A 67 2.25 4.18 17.20
CA ALA A 67 2.44 2.92 17.93
C ALA A 67 3.58 2.09 17.37
N ILE A 68 3.82 2.13 16.05
CA ILE A 68 4.89 1.38 15.41
C ILE A 68 6.18 2.20 15.23
N GLY A 69 6.21 3.44 15.76
CA GLY A 69 7.39 4.30 15.68
C GLY A 69 7.64 4.92 14.32
N GLY A 70 6.61 5.05 13.49
CA GLY A 70 6.73 5.67 12.17
C GLY A 70 6.88 7.18 12.24
N SER A 71 7.40 7.76 11.15
CA SER A 71 7.54 9.20 11.02
C SER A 71 6.18 9.89 10.96
N THR A 72 6.05 11.05 11.60
CA THR A 72 4.83 11.85 11.54
C THR A 72 4.55 12.38 10.12
N SER A 73 5.57 12.39 9.26
CA SER A 73 5.44 12.79 7.86
C SER A 73 5.32 11.61 6.90
N SER A 74 5.04 10.41 7.41
CA SER A 74 4.94 9.22 6.58
C SER A 74 3.84 9.34 5.52
N GLN A 75 4.15 8.97 4.29
CA GLN A 75 3.18 8.94 3.19
C GLN A 75 2.08 7.88 3.41
N HIS A 76 2.34 6.86 4.23
CA HIS A 76 1.31 5.88 4.62
C HIS A 76 0.15 6.54 5.35
N CYS A 77 0.41 7.60 6.12
CA CYS A 77 -0.63 8.35 6.83
C CYS A 77 -1.53 9.15 5.88
N LYS A 78 -1.09 9.37 4.66
CA LYS A 78 -1.84 10.09 3.64
C LYS A 78 -2.51 9.16 2.62
N GLY A 79 -2.28 7.85 2.74
CA GLY A 79 -2.74 6.88 1.74
C GLY A 79 -1.92 6.92 0.46
N GLN A 80 -0.70 7.44 0.50
CA GLN A 80 0.16 7.65 -0.66
C GLN A 80 1.38 6.72 -0.70
N ALA A 81 1.42 5.71 0.16
CA ALA A 81 2.50 4.73 0.17
C ALA A 81 1.92 3.34 0.38
N MET A 82 2.56 2.35 -0.18
CA MET A 82 2.15 0.96 -0.06
C MET A 82 3.40 0.08 0.02
N ASP A 83 3.45 -0.79 1.03
CA ASP A 83 4.51 -1.80 1.16
C ASP A 83 4.01 -3.11 0.57
N ILE A 84 4.74 -3.64 -0.41
CA ILE A 84 4.44 -4.93 -1.00
C ILE A 84 5.66 -5.84 -0.92
N ASP A 85 5.44 -7.13 -1.05
CA ASP A 85 6.55 -8.08 -1.18
C ASP A 85 6.19 -9.20 -2.18
N ASP A 86 7.21 -9.98 -2.54
CA ASP A 86 7.07 -11.02 -3.56
C ASP A 86 6.72 -12.40 -3.00
N THR A 87 6.34 -12.50 -1.74
CA THR A 87 5.94 -13.78 -1.14
C THR A 87 4.74 -14.36 -1.88
N GLY A 88 4.93 -15.51 -2.50
CA GLY A 88 3.88 -16.15 -3.30
C GLY A 88 3.59 -15.46 -4.63
N CYS A 89 4.38 -14.48 -5.00
CA CYS A 89 4.20 -13.71 -6.23
C CYS A 89 4.93 -14.37 -7.40
N LYS A 90 4.43 -14.16 -8.61
CA LYS A 90 5.05 -14.69 -9.83
C LYS A 90 6.28 -13.91 -10.27
N LYS A 91 6.48 -12.71 -9.74
CA LYS A 91 7.63 -11.84 -10.03
C LYS A 91 8.34 -11.47 -8.74
N THR A 92 9.65 -11.21 -8.82
CA THR A 92 10.42 -10.79 -7.66
C THR A 92 10.22 -9.31 -7.37
N ASN A 93 10.61 -8.88 -6.16
CA ASN A 93 10.60 -7.46 -5.79
C ASN A 93 11.40 -6.62 -6.80
N ALA A 94 12.58 -7.10 -7.18
CA ALA A 94 13.43 -6.41 -8.14
C ALA A 94 12.74 -6.25 -9.49
N GLU A 95 12.09 -7.29 -9.98
CA GLU A 95 11.37 -7.26 -11.25
C GLU A 95 10.19 -6.27 -11.20
N MET A 96 9.43 -6.28 -10.10
CA MET A 96 8.31 -5.37 -9.92
C MET A 96 8.77 -3.91 -9.85
N TYR A 97 9.85 -3.65 -9.13
CA TYR A 97 10.43 -2.31 -9.02
C TYR A 97 10.85 -1.77 -10.40
N GLU A 98 11.56 -2.56 -11.17
CA GLU A 98 12.01 -2.16 -12.50
C GLU A 98 10.83 -1.91 -13.44
N TRP A 99 9.80 -2.76 -13.39
CA TRP A 99 8.64 -2.58 -14.22
C TRP A 99 7.90 -1.27 -13.91
N ILE A 100 7.71 -0.97 -12.61
CA ILE A 100 7.08 0.27 -12.18
C ILE A 100 7.87 1.47 -12.67
N LYS A 101 9.18 1.43 -12.48
CA LYS A 101 10.09 2.51 -12.87
C LYS A 101 10.02 2.79 -14.38
N GLU A 102 9.92 1.74 -15.20
CA GLU A 102 9.93 1.86 -16.66
C GLU A 102 8.57 2.19 -17.26
N ASN A 103 7.48 1.76 -16.64
CA ASN A 103 6.15 1.79 -17.24
C ASN A 103 5.16 2.74 -16.60
N LEU A 104 5.40 3.16 -15.35
CA LEU A 104 4.46 4.00 -14.61
C LEU A 104 5.08 5.35 -14.30
N ASN A 105 4.24 6.37 -14.38
CA ASN A 105 4.65 7.74 -14.05
C ASN A 105 4.03 8.10 -12.71
N PHE A 106 4.87 8.12 -11.65
CA PHE A 106 4.44 8.50 -10.31
C PHE A 106 5.56 9.28 -9.65
N ASP A 107 5.41 10.56 -9.49
CA ASP A 107 6.49 11.41 -8.99
C ASP A 107 6.37 11.74 -7.50
N GLN A 108 5.22 11.50 -6.88
CA GLN A 108 5.02 11.81 -5.46
C GLN A 108 4.55 10.63 -4.60
N MET A 109 4.39 9.48 -5.22
CA MET A 109 3.96 8.28 -4.50
C MET A 109 5.19 7.50 -4.06
N ILE A 110 5.16 7.02 -2.82
CA ILE A 110 6.23 6.18 -2.31
C ILE A 110 5.79 4.72 -2.45
N TRP A 111 6.63 3.96 -3.11
CA TRP A 111 6.41 2.53 -3.32
C TRP A 111 7.54 1.77 -2.64
N GLU A 112 7.20 1.05 -1.58
CA GLU A 112 8.19 0.33 -0.79
C GLU A 112 8.01 -1.17 -0.96
N PHE A 113 9.14 -1.86 -1.12
CA PHE A 113 9.15 -3.31 -1.23
C PHE A 113 9.65 -3.90 0.08
N GLY A 114 8.96 -4.93 0.58
CA GLY A 114 9.35 -5.65 1.77
C GLY A 114 10.64 -6.42 1.53
N ASP A 115 11.40 -6.60 2.57
CA ASP A 115 12.66 -7.35 2.52
C ASP A 115 12.44 -8.85 2.46
#